data_25d0781972c0ae36232dfa63bab9b980
#
_entry.id   25d0781972c0ae36232dfa63bab9b980
#
_cell.length_a   1.000
_cell.length_b   1.000
_cell.length_c   1.000
_cell.angle_alpha   90.00
_cell.angle_beta   90.00
_cell.angle_gamma   90.00
#
_symmetry.space_group_name_H-M   'P 1'
#
loop_
_entity.id
_entity.type
_entity.pdbx_description
1 polymer ?
#
loop_
_entity_poly.entity_id
_entity_poly.type
_entity_poly.pdbx_seq_one_letter_code
_entity_poly.pdbx_strand_id
1 'polypeptide(L)'
;MLIAVVVVYLGGTLVAGALLSARIKKVSDYLVAGRSLGLALSTASLAAVQIGAGVVLGGAEAGASNGIWPGVWYGLGCGGGLILAGFFAAEKMRASGGIVPIDYFAMRYGEHRGVRTWAWLSNIPSLLGIFAAQLMASGSVLSAALGVGFQTAVLIVAGVIFL
;
A
#
# COMPACT_ATOMS: atom_id res chain seq x y z
N MET A 1 -13.37 -21.77 -12.76
CA MET A 1 -13.44 -20.39 -13.29
C MET A 1 -12.62 -19.42 -12.43
N LEU A 2 -12.79 -19.39 -11.11
CA LEU A 2 -12.06 -18.48 -10.20
C LEU A 2 -10.53 -18.66 -10.29
N ILE A 3 -10.04 -19.90 -10.25
CA ILE A 3 -8.59 -20.22 -10.34
C ILE A 3 -7.98 -19.70 -11.64
N ALA A 4 -8.68 -19.84 -12.77
CA ALA A 4 -8.22 -19.34 -14.05
C ALA A 4 -8.06 -17.80 -14.05
N VAL A 5 -9.01 -17.08 -13.46
CA VAL A 5 -8.94 -15.62 -13.31
C VAL A 5 -7.74 -15.21 -12.45
N VAL A 6 -7.52 -15.91 -11.33
CA VAL A 6 -6.36 -15.64 -10.44
C VAL A 6 -5.04 -15.92 -11.17
N VAL A 7 -4.92 -17.02 -11.89
CA VAL A 7 -3.70 -17.37 -12.63
C VAL A 7 -3.43 -16.37 -13.76
N VAL A 8 -4.45 -15.96 -14.51
CA VAL A 8 -4.31 -14.93 -15.57
C VAL A 8 -3.92 -13.59 -14.99
N TYR A 9 -4.52 -13.19 -13.87
CA TYR A 9 -4.18 -11.95 -13.19
C TYR A 9 -2.74 -11.95 -12.67
N LEU A 10 -2.35 -12.99 -11.94
CA LEU A 10 -0.98 -13.13 -11.41
C LEU A 10 0.05 -13.25 -12.54
N GLY A 11 -0.22 -14.04 -13.57
CA GLY A 11 0.64 -14.14 -14.73
C GLY A 11 0.79 -12.79 -15.47
N GLY A 12 -0.32 -12.08 -15.66
CA GLY A 12 -0.32 -10.75 -16.28
C GLY A 12 0.48 -9.72 -15.48
N THR A 13 0.34 -9.71 -14.16
CA THR A 13 1.10 -8.80 -13.29
C THR A 13 2.59 -9.12 -13.26
N LEU A 14 2.97 -10.41 -13.24
CA LEU A 14 4.38 -10.83 -13.31
C LEU A 14 5.02 -10.43 -14.65
N VAL A 15 4.33 -10.67 -15.76
CA VAL A 15 4.80 -10.29 -17.10
C VAL A 15 4.94 -8.76 -17.21
N ALA A 16 3.93 -8.01 -16.76
CA ALA A 16 3.99 -6.56 -16.74
C ALA A 16 5.16 -6.05 -15.87
N GLY A 17 5.35 -6.64 -14.68
CA GLY A 17 6.46 -6.33 -13.78
C GLY A 17 7.82 -6.59 -14.44
N ALA A 18 8.00 -7.74 -15.07
CA ALA A 18 9.24 -8.09 -15.77
C ALA A 18 9.56 -7.14 -16.94
N LEU A 19 8.54 -6.79 -17.74
CA LEU A 19 8.70 -5.86 -18.86
C LEU A 19 9.05 -4.44 -18.39
N LEU A 20 8.43 -3.99 -17.30
CA LEU A 20 8.70 -2.67 -16.72
C LEU A 20 10.05 -2.63 -16.00
N SER A 21 10.44 -3.71 -15.32
CA SER A 21 11.74 -3.84 -14.65
C SER A 21 12.91 -3.60 -15.60
N ALA A 22 12.81 -4.06 -16.85
CA ALA A 22 13.84 -3.84 -17.85
C ALA A 22 14.08 -2.36 -18.20
N ARG A 23 13.14 -1.47 -17.89
CA ARG A 23 13.22 -0.02 -18.12
C ARG A 23 13.84 0.74 -16.94
N ILE A 24 13.93 0.12 -15.78
CA ILE A 24 14.48 0.74 -14.57
C ILE A 24 16.01 0.71 -14.63
N LYS A 25 16.62 1.88 -14.72
CA LYS A 25 18.09 2.01 -14.78
C LYS A 25 18.70 2.63 -13.53
N LYS A 26 17.93 3.38 -12.76
CA LYS A 26 18.39 4.10 -11.57
C LYS A 26 17.46 3.81 -10.38
N VAL A 27 17.99 3.93 -9.19
CA VAL A 27 17.21 3.80 -7.93
C VAL A 27 16.06 4.81 -7.87
N SER A 28 16.25 6.02 -8.41
CA SER A 28 15.19 7.03 -8.52
C SER A 28 14.05 6.61 -9.44
N ASP A 29 14.34 5.82 -10.49
CA ASP A 29 13.29 5.33 -11.39
C ASP A 29 12.42 4.29 -10.67
N TYR A 30 13.03 3.49 -9.81
CA TYR A 30 12.31 2.51 -8.98
C TYR A 30 11.47 3.17 -7.88
N LEU A 31 12.04 4.11 -7.12
CA LEU A 31 11.40 4.68 -5.95
C LEU A 31 10.33 5.73 -6.28
N VAL A 32 10.56 6.56 -7.29
CA VAL A 32 9.68 7.69 -7.63
C VAL A 32 9.31 7.74 -9.12
N ALA A 33 9.46 6.62 -9.84
CA ALA A 33 9.18 6.51 -11.28
C ALA A 33 9.83 7.65 -12.11
N GLY A 34 11.05 8.05 -11.74
CA GLY A 34 11.75 9.17 -12.37
C GLY A 34 11.02 10.51 -12.26
N ARG A 35 10.03 10.65 -11.37
CA ARG A 35 9.14 11.82 -11.23
C ARG A 35 8.37 12.17 -12.51
N SER A 36 8.15 11.19 -13.40
CA SER A 36 7.54 11.37 -14.71
C SER A 36 6.08 10.92 -14.78
N LEU A 37 5.49 10.46 -13.67
CA LEU A 37 4.11 10.01 -13.63
C LEU A 37 3.14 11.17 -13.85
N GLY A 38 2.25 11.01 -14.82
CA GLY A 38 1.14 11.93 -15.04
C GLY A 38 0.09 11.85 -13.92
N LEU A 39 -0.76 12.87 -13.82
CA LEU A 39 -1.77 12.98 -12.77
C LEU A 39 -2.69 11.76 -12.68
N ALA A 40 -3.20 11.28 -13.82
CA ALA A 40 -4.10 10.13 -13.86
C ALA A 40 -3.45 8.85 -13.30
N LEU A 41 -2.22 8.57 -13.70
CA LEU A 41 -1.50 7.37 -13.24
C LEU A 41 -1.09 7.48 -11.78
N SER A 42 -0.67 8.66 -11.32
CA SER A 42 -0.38 8.92 -9.90
C SER A 42 -1.62 8.75 -9.03
N THR A 43 -2.78 9.29 -9.47
CA THR A 43 -4.05 9.15 -8.75
C THR A 43 -4.49 7.69 -8.70
N ALA A 44 -4.42 6.97 -9.82
CA ALA A 44 -4.77 5.55 -9.89
C ALA A 44 -3.86 4.70 -8.99
N SER A 45 -2.56 4.99 -8.97
CA SER A 45 -1.58 4.30 -8.12
C SER A 45 -1.85 4.55 -6.63
N LEU A 46 -2.11 5.80 -6.23
CA LEU A 46 -2.48 6.14 -4.85
C LEU A 46 -3.79 5.47 -4.43
N ALA A 47 -4.81 5.51 -5.29
CA ALA A 47 -6.07 4.84 -5.03
C ALA A 47 -5.89 3.33 -4.86
N ALA A 48 -5.09 2.69 -5.72
CA ALA A 48 -4.81 1.25 -5.64
C ALA A 48 -4.10 0.85 -4.35
N VAL A 49 -3.19 1.68 -3.84
CA VAL A 49 -2.50 1.44 -2.56
C VAL A 49 -3.45 1.60 -1.38
N GLN A 50 -4.36 2.58 -1.42
CA GLN A 50 -5.28 2.87 -0.32
C GLN A 50 -6.50 1.95 -0.29
N ILE A 51 -7.02 1.55 -1.45
CA ILE A 51 -8.11 0.57 -1.55
C ILE A 51 -7.53 -0.85 -1.42
N GLY A 52 -6.80 -1.06 -0.34
CA GLY A 52 -6.25 -2.38 0.01
C GLY A 52 -7.26 -3.23 0.76
N ALA A 53 -6.83 -4.44 1.10
CA ALA A 53 -7.64 -5.42 1.82
C ALA A 53 -8.19 -4.89 3.16
N GLY A 54 -7.45 -4.03 3.86
CA GLY A 54 -7.89 -3.41 5.11
C GLY A 54 -9.15 -2.57 4.92
N VAL A 55 -9.21 -1.75 3.87
CA VAL A 55 -10.38 -0.90 3.60
C VAL A 55 -11.56 -1.72 3.07
N VAL A 56 -11.30 -2.65 2.14
CA VAL A 56 -12.36 -3.44 1.51
C VAL A 56 -12.94 -4.47 2.47
N LEU A 57 -12.10 -5.29 3.07
CA LEU A 57 -12.56 -6.36 3.98
C LEU A 57 -12.91 -5.81 5.36
N GLY A 58 -12.08 -4.91 5.93
CA GLY A 58 -12.35 -4.29 7.22
C GLY A 58 -13.58 -3.39 7.19
N GLY A 59 -13.78 -2.64 6.11
CA GLY A 59 -15.00 -1.85 5.90
C GLY A 59 -16.25 -2.71 5.73
N ALA A 60 -16.14 -3.82 4.97
CA ALA A 60 -17.24 -4.77 4.80
C ALA A 60 -17.59 -5.48 6.12
N GLU A 61 -16.59 -5.92 6.88
CA GLU A 61 -16.77 -6.55 8.19
C GLU A 61 -17.40 -5.58 9.20
N ALA A 62 -16.90 -4.35 9.26
CA ALA A 62 -17.48 -3.32 10.13
C ALA A 62 -18.93 -2.99 9.76
N GLY A 63 -19.24 -2.96 8.47
CA GLY A 63 -20.58 -2.75 7.96
C GLY A 63 -21.53 -3.91 8.27
N ALA A 64 -21.05 -5.14 8.16
CA ALA A 64 -21.83 -6.34 8.43
C ALA A 64 -22.09 -6.56 9.93
N SER A 65 -21.10 -6.27 10.78
CA SER A 65 -21.21 -6.54 12.23
C SER A 65 -21.82 -5.40 13.04
N ASN A 66 -21.55 -4.15 12.66
CA ASN A 66 -21.91 -2.96 13.45
C ASN A 66 -22.86 -2.00 12.71
N GLY A 67 -23.35 -2.39 11.52
CA GLY A 67 -24.24 -1.59 10.70
C GLY A 67 -23.52 -0.74 9.63
N ILE A 68 -24.28 -0.17 8.73
CA ILE A 68 -23.78 0.51 7.52
C ILE A 68 -22.81 1.66 7.85
N TRP A 69 -23.11 2.45 8.86
CA TRP A 69 -22.32 3.65 9.20
C TRP A 69 -20.85 3.35 9.56
N PRO A 70 -20.52 2.38 10.41
CA PRO A 70 -19.12 2.02 10.67
C PRO A 70 -18.35 1.61 9.41
N GLY A 71 -18.96 0.87 8.49
CA GLY A 71 -18.37 0.52 7.21
C GLY A 71 -18.08 1.74 6.33
N VAL A 72 -19.03 2.67 6.24
CA VAL A 72 -18.89 3.93 5.48
C VAL A 72 -17.80 4.82 6.08
N TRP A 73 -17.77 4.96 7.41
CA TRP A 73 -16.74 5.75 8.09
C TRP A 73 -15.33 5.20 7.91
N TYR A 74 -15.18 3.89 7.75
CA TYR A 74 -13.88 3.26 7.48
C TYR A 74 -13.31 3.75 6.14
N GLY A 75 -14.11 3.74 5.08
CA GLY A 75 -13.70 4.25 3.76
C GLY A 75 -13.50 5.77 3.74
N LEU A 76 -14.42 6.52 4.37
CA LEU A 76 -14.33 7.99 4.45
C LEU A 76 -13.12 8.45 5.26
N GLY A 77 -12.75 7.74 6.33
CA GLY A 77 -11.56 8.05 7.12
C GLY A 77 -10.29 7.94 6.30
N CYS A 78 -10.15 6.87 5.52
CA CYS A 78 -9.00 6.69 4.62
C CYS A 78 -8.98 7.74 3.51
N GLY A 79 -10.07 7.96 2.81
CA GLY A 79 -10.17 8.94 1.73
C GLY A 79 -10.02 10.38 2.22
N GLY A 80 -10.67 10.72 3.33
CA GLY A 80 -10.57 12.04 3.95
C GLY A 80 -9.16 12.38 4.40
N GLY A 81 -8.44 11.43 4.98
CA GLY A 81 -7.04 11.59 5.34
C GLY A 81 -6.15 11.92 4.15
N LEU A 82 -6.36 11.26 3.00
CA LEU A 82 -5.63 11.57 1.76
C LEU A 82 -5.95 12.96 1.22
N ILE A 83 -7.22 13.35 1.23
CA ILE A 83 -7.65 14.68 0.78
C ILE A 83 -6.97 15.76 1.65
N LEU A 84 -7.01 15.60 2.97
CA LEU A 84 -6.35 16.54 3.89
C LEU A 84 -4.83 16.57 3.68
N ALA A 85 -4.19 15.42 3.54
CA ALA A 85 -2.76 15.34 3.24
C ALA A 85 -2.42 16.01 1.90
N GLY A 86 -3.27 15.83 0.88
CA GLY A 86 -3.14 16.50 -0.42
C GLY A 86 -3.15 18.02 -0.30
N PHE A 87 -4.13 18.57 0.41
CA PHE A 87 -4.26 20.03 0.56
C PHE A 87 -3.17 20.67 1.43
N PHE A 88 -2.79 20.03 2.55
CA PHE A 88 -1.92 20.66 3.54
C PHE A 88 -0.44 20.27 3.40
N ALA A 89 -0.14 19.10 2.88
CA ALA A 89 1.21 18.55 2.90
C ALA A 89 1.83 18.31 1.52
N ALA A 90 1.05 17.95 0.50
CA ALA A 90 1.59 17.44 -0.76
C ALA A 90 2.48 18.48 -1.48
N GLU A 91 2.06 19.74 -1.55
CA GLU A 91 2.83 20.80 -2.20
C GLU A 91 4.17 21.02 -1.49
N LYS A 92 4.15 21.12 -0.16
CA LYS A 92 5.35 21.33 0.66
C LYS A 92 6.31 20.15 0.58
N MET A 93 5.79 18.93 0.60
CA MET A 93 6.59 17.72 0.46
C MET A 93 7.19 17.59 -0.94
N ARG A 94 6.43 17.94 -1.97
CA ARG A 94 6.95 17.95 -3.35
C ARG A 94 8.03 18.99 -3.55
N ALA A 95 7.84 20.18 -3.01
CA ALA A 95 8.81 21.29 -3.09
C ALA A 95 10.12 20.97 -2.37
N SER A 96 10.08 20.17 -1.29
CA SER A 96 11.28 19.76 -0.54
C SER A 96 12.23 18.86 -1.35
N GLY A 97 11.74 18.21 -2.40
CA GLY A 97 12.56 17.33 -3.22
C GLY A 97 12.91 15.98 -2.58
N GLY A 98 12.46 15.71 -1.36
CA GLY A 98 12.67 14.44 -0.65
C GLY A 98 12.06 13.25 -1.41
N ILE A 99 12.61 12.07 -1.17
CA ILE A 99 12.12 10.80 -1.76
C ILE A 99 11.04 10.18 -0.87
N VAL A 100 11.22 10.28 0.43
CA VAL A 100 10.30 9.76 1.43
C VAL A 100 9.82 10.87 2.37
N PRO A 101 8.61 10.74 2.96
CA PRO A 101 8.07 11.74 3.89
C PRO A 101 9.02 12.08 5.05
N ILE A 102 9.83 11.14 5.48
CA ILE A 102 10.81 11.33 6.56
C ILE A 102 11.89 12.35 6.19
N ASP A 103 12.25 12.46 4.91
CA ASP A 103 13.24 13.43 4.43
C ASP A 103 12.75 14.88 4.65
N TYR A 104 11.44 15.12 4.56
CA TYR A 104 10.85 16.42 4.83
C TYR A 104 11.10 16.87 6.29
N PHE A 105 11.00 15.94 7.23
CA PHE A 105 11.30 16.27 8.65
C PHE A 105 12.78 16.58 8.85
N ALA A 106 13.67 15.83 8.20
CA ALA A 106 15.11 16.10 8.26
C ALA A 106 15.45 17.50 7.69
N MET A 107 14.83 17.88 6.58
CA MET A 107 15.02 19.21 5.98
C MET A 107 14.44 20.34 6.84
N ARG A 108 13.32 20.10 7.50
CA ARG A 108 12.61 21.12 8.29
C ARG A 108 13.26 21.39 9.65
N TYR A 109 13.76 20.34 10.30
CA TYR A 109 14.28 20.40 11.68
C TYR A 109 15.79 20.20 11.76
N GLY A 110 16.47 20.19 10.60
CA GLY A 110 17.90 19.89 10.50
C GLY A 110 18.20 18.39 10.58
N GLU A 111 19.42 18.04 10.19
CA GLU A 111 19.89 16.62 10.16
C GLU A 111 20.16 16.07 11.57
N HIS A 112 19.34 16.40 12.55
CA HIS A 112 19.44 15.79 13.87
C HIS A 112 19.04 14.32 13.81
N ARG A 113 20.00 13.44 14.10
CA ARG A 113 19.78 11.99 14.14
C ARG A 113 18.54 11.61 14.95
N GLY A 114 18.26 12.30 16.04
CA GLY A 114 17.09 12.08 16.87
C GLY A 114 15.76 12.23 16.13
N VAL A 115 15.57 13.33 15.39
CA VAL A 115 14.31 13.58 14.64
C VAL A 115 14.08 12.49 13.60
N ARG A 116 15.11 12.14 12.84
CA ARG A 116 15.03 11.10 11.82
C ARG A 116 14.74 9.72 12.44
N THR A 117 15.39 9.40 13.55
CA THR A 117 15.16 8.13 14.26
C THR A 117 13.74 8.03 14.79
N TRP A 118 13.22 9.07 15.44
CA TRP A 118 11.85 9.08 15.95
C TRP A 118 10.81 9.03 14.85
N ALA A 119 11.01 9.78 13.75
CA ALA A 119 10.13 9.73 12.59
C ALA A 119 10.11 8.34 11.94
N TRP A 120 11.26 7.66 11.89
CA TRP A 120 11.35 6.29 11.39
C TRP A 120 10.67 5.30 12.35
N LEU A 121 10.95 5.39 13.64
CA LEU A 121 10.39 4.51 14.66
C LEU A 121 8.86 4.58 14.72
N SER A 122 8.27 5.77 14.54
CA SER A 122 6.82 5.96 14.52
C SER A 122 6.14 5.33 13.30
N ASN A 123 6.85 5.14 12.20
CA ASN A 123 6.32 4.49 11.00
C ASN A 123 6.32 2.95 11.07
N ILE A 124 7.21 2.34 11.85
CA ILE A 124 7.34 0.87 11.93
C ILE A 124 6.04 0.18 12.33
N PRO A 125 5.35 0.58 13.43
CA PRO A 125 4.12 -0.09 13.82
C PRO A 125 3.04 -0.02 12.74
N SER A 126 2.93 1.12 12.05
CA SER A 126 1.98 1.31 10.96
C SER A 126 2.28 0.39 9.77
N LEU A 127 3.54 0.32 9.35
CA LEU A 127 3.97 -0.54 8.24
C LEU A 127 3.76 -2.02 8.57
N LEU A 128 4.13 -2.45 9.77
CA LEU A 128 3.92 -3.83 10.22
C LEU A 128 2.43 -4.17 10.31
N GLY A 129 1.60 -3.25 10.81
CA GLY A 129 0.15 -3.43 10.87
C GLY A 129 -0.48 -3.59 9.49
N ILE A 130 -0.13 -2.71 8.54
CA ILE A 130 -0.60 -2.80 7.16
C ILE A 130 -0.14 -4.11 6.51
N PHE A 131 1.12 -4.48 6.67
CA PHE A 131 1.67 -5.71 6.12
C PHE A 131 0.97 -6.96 6.68
N ALA A 132 0.76 -7.02 7.99
CA ALA A 132 0.03 -8.11 8.63
C ALA A 132 -1.42 -8.20 8.12
N ALA A 133 -2.11 -7.07 8.01
CA ALA A 133 -3.47 -7.01 7.47
C ALA A 133 -3.55 -7.53 6.02
N GLN A 134 -2.59 -7.16 5.19
CA GLN A 134 -2.52 -7.63 3.79
C GLN A 134 -2.26 -9.15 3.72
N LEU A 135 -1.35 -9.67 4.54
CA LEU A 135 -1.10 -11.12 4.62
C LEU A 135 -2.33 -11.89 5.07
N MET A 136 -3.00 -11.44 6.11
CA MET A 136 -4.21 -12.08 6.62
C MET A 136 -5.34 -12.08 5.60
N ALA A 137 -5.57 -10.96 4.95
CA ALA A 137 -6.60 -10.83 3.93
C ALA A 137 -6.31 -11.69 2.70
N SER A 138 -5.08 -11.67 2.20
CA SER A 138 -4.67 -12.51 1.07
C SER A 138 -4.74 -13.99 1.42
N GLY A 139 -4.34 -14.36 2.64
CA GLY A 139 -4.48 -15.71 3.18
C GLY A 139 -5.93 -16.17 3.26
N SER A 140 -6.85 -15.31 3.69
CA SER A 140 -8.29 -15.61 3.74
C SER A 140 -8.85 -15.89 2.36
N VAL A 141 -8.53 -15.04 1.39
CA VAL A 141 -8.98 -15.21 0.00
C VAL A 141 -8.42 -16.52 -0.60
N LEU A 142 -7.12 -16.78 -0.39
CA LEU A 142 -6.48 -17.99 -0.91
C LEU A 142 -7.03 -19.26 -0.24
N SER A 143 -7.25 -19.23 1.07
CA SER A 143 -7.86 -20.32 1.83
C SER A 143 -9.25 -20.65 1.29
N ALA A 144 -10.08 -19.62 1.08
CA ALA A 144 -11.42 -19.80 0.52
C ALA A 144 -11.41 -20.30 -0.94
N ALA A 145 -10.44 -19.86 -1.74
CA ALA A 145 -10.33 -20.24 -3.16
C ALA A 145 -9.82 -21.67 -3.37
N LEU A 146 -8.84 -22.11 -2.55
CA LEU A 146 -8.18 -23.40 -2.70
C LEU A 146 -8.68 -24.47 -1.72
N GLY A 147 -9.49 -24.11 -0.73
CA GLY A 147 -9.94 -25.02 0.31
C GLY A 147 -8.84 -25.50 1.27
N VAL A 148 -7.70 -24.79 1.32
CA VAL A 148 -6.58 -25.10 2.23
C VAL A 148 -6.76 -24.38 3.57
N GLY A 149 -6.10 -24.90 4.61
CA GLY A 149 -6.13 -24.27 5.93
C GLY A 149 -5.60 -22.82 5.89
N PHE A 150 -6.19 -21.93 6.67
CA PHE A 150 -5.83 -20.50 6.71
C PHE A 150 -4.32 -20.26 6.94
N GLN A 151 -3.73 -20.97 7.89
CA GLN A 151 -2.29 -20.86 8.19
C GLN A 151 -1.41 -21.23 6.99
N THR A 152 -1.76 -22.32 6.30
CA THR A 152 -1.05 -22.76 5.09
C THR A 152 -1.17 -21.72 3.97
N ALA A 153 -2.38 -21.15 3.79
CA ALA A 153 -2.60 -20.10 2.81
C ALA A 153 -1.77 -18.85 3.09
N VAL A 154 -1.70 -18.40 4.34
CA VAL A 154 -0.86 -17.27 4.75
C VAL A 154 0.62 -17.52 4.49
N LEU A 155 1.12 -18.74 4.79
CA LEU A 155 2.52 -19.09 4.53
C LEU A 155 2.83 -19.14 3.03
N ILE A 156 1.92 -19.62 2.20
CA ILE A 156 2.07 -19.60 0.74
C ILE A 156 2.17 -18.15 0.25
N VAL A 157 1.26 -17.29 0.69
CA VAL A 157 1.27 -15.85 0.31
C VAL A 157 2.56 -15.19 0.77
N ALA A 158 2.97 -15.42 2.00
CA ALA A 158 4.22 -14.88 2.53
C ALA A 158 5.42 -15.36 1.68
N GLY A 159 5.49 -16.64 1.33
CA GLY A 159 6.54 -17.18 0.47
C GLY A 159 6.58 -16.51 -0.91
N VAL A 160 5.42 -16.25 -1.53
CA VAL A 160 5.34 -15.57 -2.85
C VAL A 160 5.77 -14.11 -2.77
N ILE A 161 5.53 -13.42 -1.65
CA ILE A 161 5.93 -12.01 -1.49
C ILE A 161 7.45 -11.86 -1.32
N PHE A 162 8.11 -12.87 -0.73
CA PHE A 162 9.56 -12.83 -0.47
C PHE A 162 10.41 -13.44 -1.59
N LEU A 163 9.81 -13.99 -2.64
CA LEU A 163 10.46 -14.46 -3.86
C LEU A 163 10.62 -13.34 -4.88
#